data_c213de36a1defe54dd869894dbfefd23
#
_entry.id   c213de36a1defe54dd869894dbfefd23
#
_cell.length_a   1.000
_cell.length_b   1.000
_cell.length_c   1.000
_cell.angle_alpha   90.00
_cell.angle_beta   90.00
_cell.angle_gamma   90.00
#
_symmetry.space_group_name_H-M   'P 1'
#
loop_
_entity.id
_entity.type
_entity.pdbx_description
1 polymer ?
#
loop_
_entity_poly.entity_id
_entity_poly.type
_entity_poly.pdbx_seq_one_letter_code
_entity_poly.pdbx_strand_id
1 'polypeptide(L)'
;MTPAAVVAAALAASAVLSIFAFLLSRGQNQAGEMARRLNQYGGDTVAVTAPTRVKTGNALRDLLDSVTNGLNPVLSRTSHAGKLADDLQKADLKLKSSEWLLMVVGLGVGIGALVALRFGAPIAFVPCPILVYVFSGFFLKFRQKRRTRAFNNQLGDTLMLLSNALKAGHSFAQALASVAKNANPPISEEFARATREIALGINVDEALNHMVARNKSEDFDLMVTAVQIQRVVGGNLAEILDTIAFTIRERVRIQGEIRTLTAQARASGWIITILPIALAGFLALLSPTYFDPMITDPLGHIMLGVAIFSIAIGAVAIQKIVKIEV
;
A
#
# COMPACT_ATOMS: atom_id res chain seq x y z
N MET A 1 -9.89 9.02 38.64
CA MET A 1 -8.97 9.53 37.56
C MET A 1 -8.73 10.99 37.87
N THR A 2 -7.49 11.42 38.08
CA THR A 2 -7.19 12.82 38.29
C THR A 2 -7.44 13.59 36.99
N PRO A 3 -8.09 14.76 37.04
CA PRO A 3 -8.37 15.56 35.84
C PRO A 3 -7.12 15.89 35.00
N ALA A 4 -5.95 15.92 35.67
CA ALA A 4 -4.67 16.10 35.02
C ALA A 4 -4.30 14.94 34.04
N ALA A 5 -4.68 13.71 34.34
CA ALA A 5 -4.40 12.56 33.49
C ALA A 5 -5.24 12.59 32.19
N VAL A 6 -6.50 13.05 32.27
CA VAL A 6 -7.38 13.21 31.12
C VAL A 6 -6.88 14.33 30.20
N VAL A 7 -6.40 15.44 30.77
CA VAL A 7 -5.82 16.56 30.02
C VAL A 7 -4.51 16.14 29.32
N ALA A 8 -3.64 15.38 30.00
CA ALA A 8 -2.39 14.88 29.42
C ALA A 8 -2.67 13.91 28.26
N ALA A 9 -3.67 13.03 28.38
CA ALA A 9 -4.08 12.11 27.31
C ALA A 9 -4.67 12.85 26.10
N ALA A 10 -5.50 13.87 26.35
CA ALA A 10 -6.07 14.71 25.28
C ALA A 10 -4.98 15.52 24.56
N LEU A 11 -3.99 16.03 25.29
CA LEU A 11 -2.82 16.71 24.71
C LEU A 11 -1.93 15.76 23.90
N ALA A 12 -1.67 14.53 24.38
CA ALA A 12 -0.93 13.53 23.62
C ALA A 12 -1.67 13.11 22.34
N ALA A 13 -2.98 12.88 22.42
CA ALA A 13 -3.81 12.55 21.26
C ALA A 13 -3.89 13.72 20.26
N SER A 14 -4.03 14.96 20.74
CA SER A 14 -4.04 16.15 19.89
C SER A 14 -2.69 16.41 19.22
N ALA A 15 -1.57 16.14 19.91
CA ALA A 15 -0.21 16.22 19.35
C ALA A 15 -0.01 15.19 18.23
N VAL A 16 -0.46 13.95 18.43
CA VAL A 16 -0.39 12.88 17.40
C VAL A 16 -1.27 13.22 16.20
N LEU A 17 -2.50 13.70 16.43
CA LEU A 17 -3.40 14.15 15.35
C LEU A 17 -2.85 15.37 14.60
N SER A 18 -2.23 16.32 15.31
CA SER A 18 -1.61 17.51 14.70
C SER A 18 -0.39 17.13 13.87
N ILE A 19 0.44 16.18 14.32
CA ILE A 19 1.57 15.64 13.56
C ILE A 19 1.06 14.91 12.31
N PHE A 20 0.00 14.13 12.43
CA PHE A 20 -0.63 13.41 11.32
C PHE A 20 -1.24 14.36 10.27
N ALA A 21 -2.00 15.36 10.72
CA ALA A 21 -2.56 16.39 9.84
C ALA A 21 -1.48 17.23 9.16
N PHE A 22 -0.39 17.55 9.87
CA PHE A 22 0.75 18.28 9.33
C PHE A 22 1.50 17.48 8.25
N LEU A 23 1.71 16.18 8.46
CA LEU A 23 2.37 15.31 7.48
C LEU A 23 1.50 15.11 6.23
N LEU A 24 0.18 15.03 6.37
CA LEU A 24 -0.75 14.99 5.25
C LEU A 24 -0.77 16.30 4.45
N SER A 25 -0.69 17.45 5.12
CA SER A 25 -0.66 18.77 4.46
C SER A 25 0.67 19.05 3.73
N ARG A 26 1.76 18.41 4.13
CA ARG A 26 3.08 18.57 3.49
C ARG A 26 3.12 17.96 2.08
N GLY A 27 2.29 16.92 1.82
CA GLY A 27 2.16 16.32 0.49
C GLY A 27 1.56 17.25 -0.56
N GLN A 28 0.80 18.28 -0.15
CA GLN A 28 0.17 19.23 -1.06
C GLN A 28 1.03 20.46 -1.39
N ASN A 29 2.06 20.77 -0.58
CA ASN A 29 2.84 22.00 -0.71
C ASN A 29 4.06 21.89 -1.66
N GLN A 30 4.37 20.72 -2.23
CA GLN A 30 5.49 20.57 -3.17
C GLN A 30 5.23 21.24 -4.54
N ALA A 31 3.98 21.46 -4.91
CA ALA A 31 3.64 22.24 -6.10
C ALA A 31 4.09 23.71 -6.00
N GLY A 32 4.10 24.28 -4.79
CA GLY A 32 4.55 25.65 -4.53
C GLY A 32 6.07 25.85 -4.57
N GLU A 33 6.85 24.82 -4.24
CA GLU A 33 8.33 24.91 -4.29
C GLU A 33 8.86 24.79 -5.73
N MET A 34 8.18 24.02 -6.58
CA MET A 34 8.53 23.91 -7.99
C MET A 34 8.25 25.23 -8.74
N ALA A 35 7.15 25.89 -8.42
CA ALA A 35 6.85 27.23 -8.94
C ALA A 35 7.87 28.30 -8.47
N ARG A 36 8.43 28.15 -7.26
CA ARG A 36 9.49 29.04 -6.75
C ARG A 36 10.82 28.85 -7.46
N ARG A 37 11.22 27.62 -7.78
CA ARG A 37 12.47 27.34 -8.51
C ARG A 37 12.37 27.80 -9.95
N LEU A 38 11.21 27.69 -10.60
CA LEU A 38 10.96 28.23 -11.94
C LEU A 38 11.06 29.77 -11.97
N ASN A 39 10.59 30.47 -10.93
CA ASN A 39 10.72 31.92 -10.81
C ASN A 39 12.20 32.40 -10.54
N GLN A 40 13.04 31.53 -10.02
CA GLN A 40 14.45 31.87 -9.72
C GLN A 40 15.37 31.72 -10.94
N TYR A 41 14.93 30.95 -11.96
CA TYR A 41 15.68 30.74 -13.21
C TYR A 41 15.11 31.49 -14.42
N GLY A 42 13.91 32.07 -14.31
CA GLY A 42 13.31 32.93 -15.33
C GLY A 42 13.57 34.39 -14.96
N GLY A 43 14.57 35.01 -15.60
CA GLY A 43 14.93 36.39 -15.36
C GLY A 43 13.80 37.38 -15.58
N ASP A 44 13.76 38.36 -14.73
CA ASP A 44 13.12 39.69 -14.82
C ASP A 44 11.92 39.82 -15.80
N THR A 45 10.73 39.79 -15.26
CA THR A 45 9.66 40.78 -15.43
C THR A 45 8.37 40.25 -14.88
N VAL A 46 7.83 40.95 -13.93
CA VAL A 46 6.50 40.96 -13.30
C VAL A 46 6.59 40.75 -11.79
N ALA A 47 6.63 41.87 -11.08
CA ALA A 47 6.42 41.92 -9.63
C ALA A 47 4.99 41.52 -9.30
N VAL A 48 4.77 40.28 -8.86
CA VAL A 48 3.56 39.87 -8.17
C VAL A 48 3.84 39.91 -6.69
N THR A 49 3.15 40.83 -6.03
CA THR A 49 3.15 41.09 -4.58
C THR A 49 3.05 39.79 -3.78
N ALA A 50 4.08 39.46 -3.01
CA ALA A 50 4.13 38.29 -2.13
C ALA A 50 3.12 38.47 -1.00
N PRO A 51 2.25 37.45 -0.70
CA PRO A 51 1.44 37.49 0.49
C PRO A 51 2.32 37.39 1.73
N THR A 52 2.09 38.30 2.64
CA THR A 52 2.76 38.46 3.95
C THR A 52 2.74 37.14 4.73
N ARG A 53 3.90 36.65 5.07
CA ARG A 53 4.12 35.43 5.86
C ARG A 53 3.60 35.65 7.28
N VAL A 54 2.47 35.04 7.60
CA VAL A 54 2.04 34.89 8.99
C VAL A 54 2.98 33.90 9.68
N LYS A 55 3.80 34.41 10.59
CA LYS A 55 4.69 33.65 11.47
C LYS A 55 3.83 33.02 12.58
N THR A 56 3.25 31.85 12.32
CA THR A 56 2.57 31.10 13.39
C THR A 56 3.07 29.65 13.35
N GLY A 57 3.79 29.25 14.37
CA GLY A 57 4.06 27.84 14.68
C GLY A 57 5.41 27.26 14.26
N ASN A 58 6.50 28.03 14.24
CA ASN A 58 7.81 27.53 13.78
C ASN A 58 8.57 26.67 14.82
N ALA A 59 8.29 26.76 16.12
CA ALA A 59 9.02 26.02 17.16
C ALA A 59 8.84 24.51 17.04
N LEU A 60 7.64 24.03 16.74
CA LEU A 60 7.36 22.60 16.51
C LEU A 60 7.98 22.09 15.21
N ARG A 61 8.02 22.92 14.17
CA ARG A 61 8.69 22.58 12.89
C ARG A 61 10.18 22.45 13.07
N ASP A 62 10.81 23.40 13.76
CA ASP A 62 12.25 23.42 13.99
C ASP A 62 12.68 22.25 14.92
N LEU A 63 11.85 21.88 15.88
CA LEU A 63 12.06 20.67 16.72
C LEU A 63 11.92 19.37 15.88
N LEU A 64 10.89 19.25 15.04
CA LEU A 64 10.70 18.09 14.17
C LEU A 64 11.81 17.98 13.13
N ASP A 65 12.22 19.08 12.51
CA ASP A 65 13.32 19.11 11.56
C ASP A 65 14.68 18.85 12.25
N SER A 66 14.87 19.25 13.50
CA SER A 66 16.05 18.90 14.29
C SER A 66 16.10 17.42 14.66
N VAL A 67 14.97 16.84 15.07
CA VAL A 67 14.85 15.41 15.41
C VAL A 67 14.98 14.54 14.15
N THR A 68 14.37 14.93 13.05
CA THR A 68 14.50 14.19 11.77
C THR A 68 15.90 14.27 11.19
N ASN A 69 16.56 15.42 11.29
CA ASN A 69 17.93 15.61 10.81
C ASN A 69 18.95 14.91 11.73
N GLY A 70 18.70 14.83 13.03
CA GLY A 70 19.52 14.09 14.01
C GLY A 70 19.40 12.57 13.88
N LEU A 71 18.25 12.06 13.45
CA LEU A 71 18.00 10.62 13.27
C LEU A 71 18.46 10.10 11.88
N ASN A 72 18.50 10.95 10.86
CA ASN A 72 18.93 10.56 9.52
C ASN A 72 20.33 9.91 9.45
N PRO A 73 21.40 10.42 10.11
CA PRO A 73 22.72 9.79 10.03
C PRO A 73 22.79 8.46 10.80
N VAL A 74 21.96 8.27 11.83
CA VAL A 74 21.91 7.02 12.59
C VAL A 74 21.11 5.95 11.83
N LEU A 75 20.01 6.33 11.20
CA LEU A 75 19.18 5.44 10.39
C LEU A 75 19.86 5.07 9.06
N SER A 76 20.57 5.97 8.41
CA SER A 76 21.25 5.70 7.13
C SER A 76 22.40 4.67 7.26
N ARG A 77 22.91 4.44 8.46
CA ARG A 77 23.91 3.41 8.76
C ARG A 77 23.33 2.01 8.96
N THR A 78 22.01 1.89 9.16
CA THR A 78 21.37 0.59 9.35
C THR A 78 20.77 0.09 8.02
N SER A 79 21.12 -1.14 7.64
CA SER A 79 20.60 -1.86 6.47
C SER A 79 19.05 -1.86 6.38
N HIS A 80 18.37 -1.62 7.51
CA HIS A 80 16.90 -1.56 7.60
C HIS A 80 16.30 -0.27 7.04
N ALA A 81 17.03 0.84 7.09
CA ALA A 81 16.54 2.12 6.56
C ALA A 81 16.47 2.14 5.03
N GLY A 82 17.44 1.49 4.36
CA GLY A 82 17.42 1.30 2.91
C GLY A 82 16.22 0.46 2.46
N LYS A 83 15.99 -0.67 3.13
CA LYS A 83 14.83 -1.54 2.84
C LYS A 83 13.50 -0.81 3.07
N LEU A 84 13.40 -0.02 4.15
CA LEU A 84 12.22 0.77 4.43
C LEU A 84 11.99 1.88 3.40
N ALA A 85 13.06 2.52 2.91
CA ALA A 85 12.97 3.52 1.84
C ALA A 85 12.45 2.89 0.54
N ASP A 86 12.97 1.73 0.17
CA ASP A 86 12.51 0.97 -0.99
C ASP A 86 11.05 0.54 -0.84
N ASP A 87 10.66 0.08 0.35
CA ASP A 87 9.30 -0.35 0.62
C ASP A 87 8.30 0.83 0.60
N LEU A 88 8.69 1.99 1.09
CA LEU A 88 7.91 3.22 1.00
C LEU A 88 7.77 3.70 -0.45
N GLN A 89 8.85 3.63 -1.23
CA GLN A 89 8.83 3.98 -2.65
C GLN A 89 7.90 3.06 -3.44
N LYS A 90 7.95 1.74 -3.19
CA LYS A 90 7.04 0.74 -3.79
C LYS A 90 5.58 0.95 -3.41
N ALA A 91 5.33 1.47 -2.20
CA ALA A 91 3.98 1.84 -1.73
C ALA A 91 3.52 3.22 -2.22
N ASP A 92 4.36 3.95 -2.99
CA ASP A 92 4.13 5.34 -3.43
C ASP A 92 3.81 6.28 -2.26
N LEU A 93 4.50 6.11 -1.17
CA LEU A 93 4.43 7.04 -0.06
C LEU A 93 5.56 8.06 -0.23
N LYS A 94 5.20 9.32 -0.48
CA LYS A 94 6.13 10.44 -0.62
C LYS A 94 6.70 10.89 0.73
N LEU A 95 6.97 9.94 1.62
CA LEU A 95 7.50 10.17 2.97
C LEU A 95 8.93 9.64 3.06
N LYS A 96 9.78 10.35 3.79
CA LYS A 96 11.12 9.86 4.12
C LYS A 96 11.01 8.74 5.14
N SER A 97 11.96 7.79 5.12
CA SER A 97 12.01 6.67 6.08
C SER A 97 11.99 7.14 7.54
N SER A 98 12.64 8.28 7.84
CA SER A 98 12.64 8.90 9.17
C SER A 98 11.27 9.45 9.57
N GLU A 99 10.54 10.08 8.65
CA GLU A 99 9.20 10.62 8.89
C GLU A 99 8.20 9.49 9.15
N TRP A 100 8.29 8.41 8.37
CA TRP A 100 7.45 7.22 8.56
C TRP A 100 7.70 6.56 9.92
N LEU A 101 8.97 6.40 10.29
CA LEU A 101 9.34 5.78 11.57
C LEU A 101 8.89 6.63 12.75
N LEU A 102 9.06 7.96 12.69
CA LEU A 102 8.55 8.88 13.70
C LEU A 102 7.03 8.83 13.82
N MET A 103 6.30 8.72 12.71
CA MET A 103 4.85 8.57 12.70
C MET A 103 4.43 7.26 13.39
N VAL A 104 5.06 6.15 13.05
CA VAL A 104 4.75 4.82 13.62
C VAL A 104 5.06 4.77 15.11
N VAL A 105 6.24 5.26 15.53
CA VAL A 105 6.64 5.32 16.95
C VAL A 105 5.76 6.30 17.73
N GLY A 106 5.50 7.48 17.17
CA GLY A 106 4.63 8.48 17.80
C GLY A 106 3.19 7.96 18.00
N LEU A 107 2.64 7.28 16.99
CA LEU A 107 1.32 6.64 17.10
C LEU A 107 1.33 5.52 18.14
N GLY A 108 2.37 4.70 18.18
CA GLY A 108 2.52 3.60 19.13
C GLY A 108 2.62 4.09 20.57
N VAL A 109 3.42 5.11 20.81
CA VAL A 109 3.56 5.76 22.14
C VAL A 109 2.25 6.45 22.54
N GLY A 110 1.58 7.13 21.62
CA GLY A 110 0.27 7.76 21.86
C GLY A 110 -0.81 6.76 22.26
N ILE A 111 -0.92 5.65 21.54
CA ILE A 111 -1.85 4.57 21.88
C ILE A 111 -1.46 3.93 23.22
N GLY A 112 -0.16 3.66 23.45
CA GLY A 112 0.35 3.12 24.70
C GLY A 112 0.02 4.00 25.91
N ALA A 113 0.14 5.34 25.76
CA ALA A 113 -0.23 6.30 26.77
C ALA A 113 -1.74 6.29 27.08
N LEU A 114 -2.59 6.23 26.06
CA LEU A 114 -4.04 6.13 26.21
C LEU A 114 -4.45 4.84 26.94
N VAL A 115 -3.86 3.71 26.57
CA VAL A 115 -4.13 2.42 27.21
C VAL A 115 -3.64 2.42 28.67
N ALA A 116 -2.44 2.93 28.93
CA ALA A 116 -1.90 3.07 30.29
C ALA A 116 -2.79 3.93 31.19
N LEU A 117 -3.31 5.03 30.66
CA LEU A 117 -4.22 5.91 31.39
C LEU A 117 -5.60 5.29 31.62
N ARG A 118 -6.14 4.52 30.65
CA ARG A 118 -7.47 3.91 30.77
C ARG A 118 -7.50 2.71 31.72
N PHE A 119 -6.44 1.89 31.70
CA PHE A 119 -6.36 0.63 32.45
C PHE A 119 -5.42 0.71 33.65
N GLY A 120 -4.74 1.85 33.88
CA GLY A 120 -3.79 2.01 34.99
C GLY A 120 -2.54 1.12 34.91
N ALA A 121 -2.27 0.57 33.71
CA ALA A 121 -1.19 -0.38 33.50
C ALA A 121 -0.03 0.28 32.72
N PRO A 122 1.02 0.79 33.40
CA PRO A 122 2.18 1.41 32.73
C PRO A 122 2.94 0.42 31.82
N ILE A 123 2.72 -0.88 32.00
CA ILE A 123 3.34 -1.94 31.20
C ILE A 123 2.93 -1.89 29.71
N ALA A 124 1.84 -1.18 29.37
CA ALA A 124 1.35 -1.02 28.00
C ALA A 124 2.26 -0.12 27.12
N PHE A 125 3.16 0.65 27.71
CA PHE A 125 4.11 1.51 26.97
C PHE A 125 5.10 0.74 26.08
N VAL A 126 5.38 -0.52 26.37
CA VAL A 126 6.33 -1.34 25.61
C VAL A 126 5.66 -2.13 24.49
N PRO A 127 4.58 -2.90 24.73
CA PRO A 127 3.96 -3.71 23.69
C PRO A 127 3.23 -2.90 22.60
N CYS A 128 2.62 -1.74 22.94
CA CYS A 128 1.87 -0.95 21.97
C CYS A 128 2.71 -0.42 20.80
N PRO A 129 3.87 0.21 21.00
CA PRO A 129 4.74 0.63 19.90
C PRO A 129 5.21 -0.54 19.02
N ILE A 130 5.51 -1.70 19.63
CA ILE A 130 5.93 -2.90 18.91
C ILE A 130 4.77 -3.40 18.01
N LEU A 131 3.57 -3.45 18.54
CA LEU A 131 2.38 -3.90 17.80
C LEU A 131 2.06 -2.95 16.65
N VAL A 132 2.14 -1.64 16.85
CA VAL A 132 1.94 -0.63 15.81
C VAL A 132 3.03 -0.75 14.74
N TYR A 133 4.28 -1.02 15.10
CA TYR A 133 5.37 -1.24 14.16
C TYR A 133 5.14 -2.48 13.28
N VAL A 134 4.74 -3.61 13.87
CA VAL A 134 4.40 -4.83 13.13
C VAL A 134 3.20 -4.60 12.19
N PHE A 135 2.16 -3.93 12.70
CA PHE A 135 0.97 -3.59 11.90
C PHE A 135 1.30 -2.63 10.74
N SER A 136 2.20 -1.67 10.97
CA SER A 136 2.72 -0.77 9.95
C SER A 136 3.40 -1.52 8.81
N GLY A 137 4.22 -2.54 9.10
CA GLY A 137 4.84 -3.40 8.09
C GLY A 137 3.81 -4.20 7.27
N PHE A 138 2.78 -4.72 7.93
CA PHE A 138 1.67 -5.40 7.26
C PHE A 138 0.88 -4.47 6.35
N PHE A 139 0.56 -3.26 6.83
CA PHE A 139 -0.12 -2.22 6.05
C PHE A 139 0.67 -1.83 4.79
N LEU A 140 1.99 -1.66 4.92
CA LEU A 140 2.87 -1.30 3.81
C LEU A 140 2.88 -2.40 2.74
N LYS A 141 3.02 -3.67 3.13
CA LYS A 141 2.95 -4.82 2.22
C LYS A 141 1.58 -4.95 1.55
N PHE A 142 0.51 -4.71 2.28
CA PHE A 142 -0.84 -4.72 1.73
C PHE A 142 -1.03 -3.64 0.66
N ARG A 143 -0.54 -2.43 0.93
CA ARG A 143 -0.59 -1.31 -0.02
C ARG A 143 0.26 -1.58 -1.26
N GLN A 144 1.48 -2.10 -1.11
CA GLN A 144 2.34 -2.51 -2.23
C GLN A 144 1.62 -3.56 -3.10
N LYS A 145 1.08 -4.61 -2.49
CA LYS A 145 0.36 -5.66 -3.20
C LYS A 145 -0.86 -5.12 -3.96
N ARG A 146 -1.59 -4.19 -3.35
CA ARG A 146 -2.73 -3.52 -4.00
C ARG A 146 -2.28 -2.68 -5.20
N ARG A 147 -1.16 -1.95 -5.08
CA ARG A 147 -0.58 -1.15 -6.18
C ARG A 147 -0.09 -2.03 -7.32
N THR A 148 0.68 -3.09 -7.03
CA THR A 148 1.12 -4.06 -8.04
C THR A 148 -0.07 -4.72 -8.74
N ARG A 149 -1.13 -5.07 -8.01
CA ARG A 149 -2.34 -5.61 -8.62
C ARG A 149 -3.04 -4.60 -9.54
N ALA A 150 -3.13 -3.33 -9.12
CA ALA A 150 -3.69 -2.27 -9.96
C ALA A 150 -2.84 -2.04 -11.23
N PHE A 151 -1.51 -2.11 -11.11
CA PHE A 151 -0.58 -2.04 -12.23
C PHE A 151 -0.80 -3.21 -13.21
N ASN A 152 -0.84 -4.45 -12.73
CA ASN A 152 -1.02 -5.64 -13.56
C ASN A 152 -2.39 -5.63 -14.27
N ASN A 153 -3.45 -5.17 -13.60
CA ASN A 153 -4.77 -5.07 -14.23
C ASN A 153 -4.82 -4.09 -15.40
N GLN A 154 -3.97 -3.08 -15.43
CA GLN A 154 -3.88 -2.08 -16.49
C GLN A 154 -2.86 -2.46 -17.57
N LEU A 155 -1.98 -3.45 -17.29
CA LEU A 155 -0.83 -3.76 -18.13
C LEU A 155 -1.25 -4.16 -19.55
N GLY A 156 -2.23 -5.05 -19.71
CA GLY A 156 -2.70 -5.49 -21.02
C GLY A 156 -3.19 -4.35 -21.91
N ASP A 157 -3.95 -3.40 -21.35
CA ASP A 157 -4.42 -2.21 -22.08
C ASP A 157 -3.29 -1.27 -22.43
N THR A 158 -2.32 -1.14 -21.53
CA THR A 158 -1.12 -0.32 -21.72
C THR A 158 -0.24 -0.83 -22.84
N LEU A 159 -0.04 -2.16 -22.90
CA LEU A 159 0.75 -2.78 -23.97
C LEU A 159 0.09 -2.60 -25.34
N MET A 160 -1.24 -2.64 -25.41
CA MET A 160 -1.99 -2.36 -26.62
C MET A 160 -1.84 -0.90 -27.06
N LEU A 161 -1.82 0.03 -26.09
CA LEU A 161 -1.57 1.44 -26.36
C LEU A 161 -0.16 1.66 -26.91
N LEU A 162 0.86 0.97 -26.34
CA LEU A 162 2.24 0.96 -26.85
C LEU A 162 2.31 0.38 -28.25
N SER A 163 1.71 -0.78 -28.50
CA SER A 163 1.69 -1.42 -29.82
C SER A 163 1.06 -0.51 -30.87
N ASN A 164 -0.09 0.09 -30.56
CA ASN A 164 -0.77 1.01 -31.48
C ASN A 164 0.08 2.24 -31.81
N ALA A 165 0.79 2.82 -30.82
CA ALA A 165 1.71 3.93 -31.04
C ALA A 165 2.88 3.53 -31.97
N LEU A 166 3.44 2.34 -31.78
CA LEU A 166 4.50 1.81 -32.65
C LEU A 166 4.02 1.54 -34.07
N LYS A 167 2.81 0.97 -34.23
CA LYS A 167 2.18 0.76 -35.56
C LYS A 167 1.89 2.08 -36.29
N ALA A 168 1.63 3.15 -35.53
CA ALA A 168 1.47 4.50 -36.06
C ALA A 168 2.82 5.17 -36.43
N GLY A 169 3.97 4.48 -36.26
CA GLY A 169 5.29 4.95 -36.63
C GLY A 169 5.98 5.81 -35.56
N HIS A 170 5.43 5.86 -34.34
CA HIS A 170 6.15 6.53 -33.24
C HIS A 170 7.38 5.74 -32.82
N SER A 171 8.44 6.46 -32.41
CA SER A 171 9.58 5.81 -31.76
C SER A 171 9.17 5.17 -30.43
N PHE A 172 9.94 4.18 -29.96
CA PHE A 172 9.64 3.52 -28.68
C PHE A 172 9.58 4.51 -27.51
N ALA A 173 10.50 5.48 -27.47
CA ALA A 173 10.49 6.53 -26.44
C ALA A 173 9.23 7.42 -26.51
N GLN A 174 8.75 7.74 -27.72
CA GLN A 174 7.50 8.48 -27.90
C GLN A 174 6.29 7.66 -27.48
N ALA A 175 6.29 6.35 -27.76
CA ALA A 175 5.23 5.44 -27.33
C ALA A 175 5.17 5.36 -25.79
N LEU A 176 6.32 5.26 -25.11
CA LEU A 176 6.38 5.32 -23.63
C LEU A 176 5.83 6.66 -23.08
N ALA A 177 6.19 7.79 -23.72
CA ALA A 177 5.66 9.10 -23.35
C ALA A 177 4.15 9.22 -23.58
N SER A 178 3.61 8.59 -24.61
CA SER A 178 2.16 8.52 -24.88
C SER A 178 1.44 7.77 -23.76
N VAL A 179 1.97 6.64 -23.31
CA VAL A 179 1.44 5.89 -22.16
C VAL A 179 1.48 6.74 -20.89
N ALA A 180 2.60 7.39 -20.62
CA ALA A 180 2.75 8.26 -19.45
C ALA A 180 1.68 9.36 -19.38
N LYS A 181 1.22 9.84 -20.54
CA LYS A 181 0.21 10.91 -20.67
C LYS A 181 -1.22 10.39 -20.62
N ASN A 182 -1.49 9.22 -21.20
CA ASN A 182 -2.86 8.75 -21.47
C ASN A 182 -3.31 7.61 -20.56
N ALA A 183 -2.40 6.90 -19.87
CA ALA A 183 -2.76 5.85 -18.94
C ALA A 183 -3.19 6.38 -17.57
N ASN A 184 -3.86 5.54 -16.78
CA ASN A 184 -4.26 5.86 -15.42
C ASN A 184 -3.14 5.51 -14.41
N PRO A 185 -3.08 6.15 -13.23
CA PRO A 185 -2.23 5.69 -12.13
C PRO A 185 -2.59 4.25 -11.71
N PRO A 186 -1.64 3.39 -11.35
CA PRO A 186 -0.20 3.67 -11.13
C PRO A 186 0.68 3.58 -12.39
N ILE A 187 0.20 3.09 -13.51
CA ILE A 187 1.00 2.89 -14.74
C ILE A 187 1.55 4.21 -15.26
N SER A 188 0.70 5.24 -15.41
CA SER A 188 1.14 6.55 -15.92
C SER A 188 2.30 7.14 -15.12
N GLU A 189 2.31 6.96 -13.81
CA GLU A 189 3.37 7.47 -12.92
C GLU A 189 4.70 6.79 -13.16
N GLU A 190 4.70 5.46 -13.33
CA GLU A 190 5.91 4.67 -13.57
C GLU A 190 6.48 4.92 -14.97
N PHE A 191 5.61 5.00 -15.98
CA PHE A 191 6.02 5.35 -17.34
C PHE A 191 6.52 6.81 -17.43
N ALA A 192 5.90 7.74 -16.69
CA ALA A 192 6.38 9.11 -16.60
C ALA A 192 7.77 9.20 -15.94
N ARG A 193 8.07 8.33 -14.95
CA ARG A 193 9.42 8.24 -14.37
C ARG A 193 10.42 7.72 -15.37
N ALA A 194 10.13 6.61 -16.05
CA ALA A 194 11.00 6.05 -17.07
C ALA A 194 11.26 7.05 -18.22
N THR A 195 10.21 7.73 -18.68
CA THR A 195 10.35 8.76 -19.72
C THR A 195 11.26 9.91 -19.27
N ARG A 196 11.21 10.32 -18.00
CA ARG A 196 12.12 11.31 -17.44
C ARG A 196 13.56 10.79 -17.33
N GLU A 197 13.75 9.54 -16.91
CA GLU A 197 15.07 8.90 -16.86
C GLU A 197 15.70 8.86 -18.26
N ILE A 198 14.94 8.50 -19.29
CA ILE A 198 15.37 8.51 -20.70
C ILE A 198 15.70 9.93 -21.18
N ALA A 199 14.87 10.91 -20.83
CA ALA A 199 15.12 12.32 -21.18
C ALA A 199 16.39 12.90 -20.51
N LEU A 200 16.80 12.34 -19.38
CA LEU A 200 18.07 12.66 -18.69
C LEU A 200 19.27 11.88 -19.25
N GLY A 201 19.08 11.06 -20.29
CA GLY A 201 20.15 10.33 -20.98
C GLY A 201 20.37 8.91 -20.49
N ILE A 202 19.55 8.39 -19.58
CA ILE A 202 19.60 6.98 -19.17
C ILE A 202 19.14 6.11 -20.34
N ASN A 203 19.82 4.98 -20.57
CA ASN A 203 19.43 4.05 -21.62
C ASN A 203 18.01 3.50 -21.36
N VAL A 204 17.26 3.32 -22.45
CA VAL A 204 15.88 2.79 -22.38
C VAL A 204 15.82 1.46 -21.63
N ASP A 205 16.76 0.55 -21.87
CA ASP A 205 16.78 -0.77 -21.23
C ASP A 205 17.01 -0.65 -19.71
N GLU A 206 17.88 0.26 -19.30
CA GLU A 206 18.14 0.56 -17.89
C GLU A 206 16.92 1.21 -17.21
N ALA A 207 16.27 2.17 -17.87
CA ALA A 207 15.05 2.80 -17.37
C ALA A 207 13.91 1.78 -17.18
N LEU A 208 13.76 0.83 -18.12
CA LEU A 208 12.79 -0.26 -18.01
C LEU A 208 13.14 -1.22 -16.86
N ASN A 209 14.41 -1.58 -16.69
CA ASN A 209 14.87 -2.41 -15.56
C ASN A 209 14.61 -1.72 -14.21
N HIS A 210 14.78 -0.41 -14.12
CA HIS A 210 14.40 0.35 -12.93
C HIS A 210 12.88 0.25 -12.65
N MET A 211 12.03 0.26 -13.69
CA MET A 211 10.60 0.06 -13.52
C MET A 211 10.27 -1.35 -13.00
N VAL A 212 10.93 -2.40 -13.54
CA VAL A 212 10.76 -3.80 -13.07
C VAL A 212 11.13 -3.90 -11.59
N ALA A 213 12.27 -3.36 -11.19
CA ALA A 213 12.74 -3.38 -9.80
C ALA A 213 11.74 -2.71 -8.83
N ARG A 214 11.05 -1.65 -9.28
CA ARG A 214 10.06 -0.93 -8.47
C ARG A 214 8.72 -1.66 -8.36
N ASN A 215 8.23 -2.26 -9.46
CA ASN A 215 6.85 -2.77 -9.53
C ASN A 215 6.69 -4.24 -9.13
N LYS A 216 7.75 -5.06 -9.17
CA LYS A 216 7.73 -6.50 -8.87
C LYS A 216 6.58 -7.24 -9.55
N SER A 217 6.34 -6.94 -10.81
CA SER A 217 5.34 -7.59 -11.66
C SER A 217 6.04 -8.59 -12.57
N GLU A 218 5.70 -9.87 -12.46
CA GLU A 218 6.26 -10.93 -13.31
C GLU A 218 5.86 -10.72 -14.77
N ASP A 219 4.60 -10.34 -15.04
CA ASP A 219 4.12 -10.08 -16.40
C ASP A 219 4.85 -8.89 -17.03
N PHE A 220 5.17 -7.86 -16.25
CA PHE A 220 5.91 -6.70 -16.74
C PHE A 220 7.39 -7.03 -16.98
N ASP A 221 8.01 -7.86 -16.14
CA ASP A 221 9.39 -8.32 -16.31
C ASP A 221 9.54 -9.15 -17.59
N LEU A 222 8.61 -10.07 -17.84
CA LEU A 222 8.55 -10.83 -19.10
C LEU A 222 8.42 -9.91 -20.31
N MET A 223 7.57 -8.89 -20.23
CA MET A 223 7.41 -7.90 -21.31
C MET A 223 8.70 -7.11 -21.55
N VAL A 224 9.35 -6.62 -20.49
CA VAL A 224 10.61 -5.87 -20.62
C VAL A 224 11.69 -6.74 -21.24
N THR A 225 11.82 -7.99 -20.80
CA THR A 225 12.77 -8.96 -21.38
C THR A 225 12.50 -9.18 -22.86
N ALA A 226 11.24 -9.39 -23.27
CA ALA A 226 10.87 -9.57 -24.67
C ALA A 226 11.19 -8.31 -25.50
N VAL A 227 10.93 -7.12 -24.98
CA VAL A 227 11.28 -5.84 -25.64
C VAL A 227 12.78 -5.71 -25.84
N GLN A 228 13.58 -6.00 -24.80
CA GLN A 228 15.04 -5.93 -24.85
C GLN A 228 15.62 -6.89 -25.90
N ILE A 229 15.14 -8.15 -25.92
CA ILE A 229 15.55 -9.14 -26.91
C ILE A 229 15.21 -8.65 -28.32
N GLN A 230 13.98 -8.17 -28.53
CA GLN A 230 13.49 -7.73 -29.86
C GLN A 230 14.25 -6.49 -30.36
N ARG A 231 14.71 -5.63 -29.48
CA ARG A 231 15.54 -4.46 -29.83
C ARG A 231 16.95 -4.86 -30.27
N VAL A 232 17.49 -5.94 -29.75
CA VAL A 232 18.82 -6.48 -30.11
C VAL A 232 18.75 -7.31 -31.37
N VAL A 233 17.79 -8.22 -31.45
CA VAL A 233 17.64 -9.17 -32.57
C VAL A 233 17.04 -8.48 -33.80
N GLY A 234 16.27 -7.43 -33.60
CA GLY A 234 15.44 -6.79 -34.62
C GLY A 234 14.12 -7.53 -34.83
N GLY A 235 13.17 -6.88 -35.45
CA GLY A 235 11.87 -7.44 -35.81
C GLY A 235 10.69 -6.53 -35.42
N ASN A 236 9.48 -7.04 -35.51
CA ASN A 236 8.25 -6.27 -35.26
C ASN A 236 7.91 -6.22 -33.78
N LEU A 237 8.39 -5.18 -33.08
CA LEU A 237 8.13 -4.97 -31.67
C LEU A 237 6.62 -4.80 -31.34
N ALA A 238 5.87 -4.19 -32.27
CA ALA A 238 4.43 -4.00 -32.07
C ALA A 238 3.66 -5.34 -32.04
N GLU A 239 4.04 -6.28 -32.85
CA GLU A 239 3.44 -7.61 -32.91
C GLU A 239 3.70 -8.42 -31.63
N ILE A 240 4.93 -8.35 -31.10
CA ILE A 240 5.28 -8.97 -29.83
C ILE A 240 4.46 -8.37 -28.68
N LEU A 241 4.36 -7.05 -28.63
CA LEU A 241 3.55 -6.37 -27.61
C LEU A 241 2.07 -6.73 -27.70
N ASP A 242 1.51 -6.85 -28.89
CA ASP A 242 0.13 -7.31 -29.10
C ASP A 242 -0.09 -8.73 -28.57
N THR A 243 0.83 -9.63 -28.89
CA THR A 243 0.75 -11.03 -28.46
C THR A 243 0.79 -11.13 -26.92
N ILE A 244 1.69 -10.38 -26.28
CA ILE A 244 1.79 -10.33 -24.80
C ILE A 244 0.53 -9.69 -24.22
N ALA A 245 0.04 -8.59 -24.80
CA ALA A 245 -1.17 -7.91 -24.36
C ALA A 245 -2.39 -8.84 -24.43
N PHE A 246 -2.54 -9.58 -25.51
CA PHE A 246 -3.59 -10.57 -25.69
C PHE A 246 -3.51 -11.67 -24.62
N THR A 247 -2.33 -12.23 -24.40
CA THR A 247 -2.11 -13.29 -23.41
C THR A 247 -2.46 -12.81 -22.00
N ILE A 248 -2.03 -11.61 -21.62
CA ILE A 248 -2.33 -11.03 -20.30
C ILE A 248 -3.84 -10.78 -20.14
N ARG A 249 -4.49 -10.22 -21.15
CA ARG A 249 -5.95 -9.98 -21.12
C ARG A 249 -6.74 -11.29 -21.02
N GLU A 250 -6.34 -12.31 -21.78
CA GLU A 250 -7.01 -13.60 -21.76
C GLU A 250 -6.86 -14.28 -20.39
N ARG A 251 -5.67 -14.19 -19.77
CA ARG A 251 -5.46 -14.65 -18.39
C ARG A 251 -6.37 -13.92 -17.40
N VAL A 252 -6.46 -12.61 -17.49
CA VAL A 252 -7.33 -11.80 -16.60
C VAL A 252 -8.80 -12.17 -16.82
N ARG A 253 -9.21 -12.39 -18.06
CA ARG A 253 -10.57 -12.82 -18.42
C ARG A 253 -10.92 -14.18 -17.79
N ILE A 254 -10.06 -15.17 -18.00
CA ILE A 254 -10.24 -16.52 -17.44
C ILE A 254 -10.31 -16.48 -15.90
N GLN A 255 -9.42 -15.72 -15.25
CA GLN A 255 -9.46 -15.54 -13.80
C GLN A 255 -10.77 -14.88 -13.34
N GLY A 256 -11.30 -13.94 -14.12
CA GLY A 256 -12.60 -13.31 -13.87
C GLY A 256 -13.76 -14.31 -13.99
N GLU A 257 -13.78 -15.13 -15.02
CA GLU A 257 -14.79 -16.17 -15.24
C GLU A 257 -14.77 -17.20 -14.11
N ILE A 258 -13.59 -17.71 -13.74
CA ILE A 258 -13.46 -18.64 -12.61
C ILE A 258 -13.97 -18.01 -11.31
N ARG A 259 -13.63 -16.74 -11.06
CA ARG A 259 -14.09 -16.03 -9.87
C ARG A 259 -15.63 -15.92 -9.85
N THR A 260 -16.25 -15.68 -10.97
CA THR A 260 -17.71 -15.58 -11.12
C THR A 260 -18.37 -16.94 -10.92
N LEU A 261 -17.87 -17.99 -11.59
CA LEU A 261 -18.39 -19.35 -11.47
C LEU A 261 -18.26 -19.92 -10.05
N THR A 262 -17.16 -19.58 -9.36
CA THR A 262 -16.94 -20.02 -7.97
C THR A 262 -17.64 -19.14 -6.93
N ALA A 263 -18.20 -17.99 -7.32
CA ALA A 263 -18.85 -17.05 -6.37
C ALA A 263 -20.03 -17.71 -5.65
N GLN A 264 -20.88 -18.47 -6.36
CA GLN A 264 -22.01 -19.17 -5.77
C GLN A 264 -21.54 -20.24 -4.76
N ALA A 265 -20.54 -21.04 -5.13
CA ALA A 265 -19.99 -22.07 -4.25
C ALA A 265 -19.35 -21.46 -2.99
N ARG A 266 -18.67 -20.32 -3.12
CA ARG A 266 -18.12 -19.57 -1.97
C ARG A 266 -19.21 -19.04 -1.06
N ALA A 267 -20.28 -18.47 -1.62
CA ALA A 267 -21.42 -17.96 -0.85
C ALA A 267 -22.10 -19.09 -0.08
N SER A 268 -22.36 -20.23 -0.74
CA SER A 268 -22.93 -21.41 -0.09
C SER A 268 -22.01 -21.95 1.02
N GLY A 269 -20.70 -22.02 0.78
CA GLY A 269 -19.71 -22.43 1.78
C GLY A 269 -19.70 -21.54 3.02
N TRP A 270 -19.83 -20.22 2.82
CA TRP A 270 -19.95 -19.26 3.91
C TRP A 270 -21.23 -19.47 4.73
N ILE A 271 -22.37 -19.65 4.06
CA ILE A 271 -23.67 -19.90 4.73
C ILE A 271 -23.59 -21.18 5.57
N ILE A 272 -23.08 -22.27 4.99
CA ILE A 272 -22.94 -23.56 5.69
C ILE A 272 -22.03 -23.43 6.91
N THR A 273 -20.93 -22.67 6.80
CA THR A 273 -19.96 -22.50 7.90
C THR A 273 -20.52 -21.61 9.02
N ILE A 274 -21.28 -20.57 8.68
CA ILE A 274 -21.85 -19.64 9.68
C ILE A 274 -23.09 -20.21 10.34
N LEU A 275 -23.87 -21.07 9.67
CA LEU A 275 -25.16 -21.55 10.14
C LEU A 275 -25.11 -22.20 11.55
N PRO A 276 -24.18 -23.10 11.89
CA PRO A 276 -24.10 -23.65 13.25
C PRO A 276 -23.78 -22.55 14.30
N ILE A 277 -22.91 -21.58 13.96
CA ILE A 277 -22.53 -20.49 14.86
C ILE A 277 -23.71 -19.54 15.07
N ALA A 278 -24.44 -19.22 14.01
CA ALA A 278 -25.61 -18.37 14.06
C ALA A 278 -26.76 -19.03 14.86
N LEU A 279 -26.94 -20.35 14.66
CA LEU A 279 -27.92 -21.11 15.41
C LEU A 279 -27.60 -21.18 16.91
N ALA A 280 -26.32 -21.42 17.24
CA ALA A 280 -25.88 -21.43 18.63
C ALA A 280 -26.06 -20.05 19.28
N GLY A 281 -25.72 -18.97 18.58
CA GLY A 281 -25.96 -17.61 19.06
C GLY A 281 -27.44 -17.28 19.23
N PHE A 282 -28.28 -17.72 18.31
CA PHE A 282 -29.72 -17.52 18.38
C PHE A 282 -30.34 -18.27 19.57
N LEU A 283 -29.94 -19.56 19.82
CA LEU A 283 -30.36 -20.31 20.95
C LEU A 283 -29.90 -19.71 22.29
N ALA A 284 -28.68 -19.16 22.33
CA ALA A 284 -28.18 -18.48 23.52
C ALA A 284 -28.95 -17.20 23.85
N LEU A 285 -29.50 -16.52 22.85
CA LEU A 285 -30.34 -15.33 23.04
C LEU A 285 -31.77 -15.70 23.52
N LEU A 286 -32.33 -16.78 22.99
CA LEU A 286 -33.67 -17.20 23.36
C LEU A 286 -33.72 -17.89 24.74
N SER A 287 -32.68 -18.64 25.05
CA SER A 287 -32.60 -19.43 26.29
C SER A 287 -31.16 -19.40 26.82
N PRO A 288 -30.80 -18.37 27.63
CA PRO A 288 -29.45 -18.22 28.14
C PRO A 288 -28.93 -19.44 28.93
N THR A 289 -29.81 -20.16 29.60
CA THR A 289 -29.48 -21.36 30.38
C THR A 289 -29.31 -22.63 29.54
N TYR A 290 -29.58 -22.57 28.23
CA TYR A 290 -29.48 -23.74 27.35
C TYR A 290 -28.06 -24.30 27.27
N PHE A 291 -27.07 -23.43 27.27
CA PHE A 291 -25.67 -23.79 27.19
C PHE A 291 -24.96 -23.96 28.54
N ASP A 292 -25.64 -23.69 29.68
CA ASP A 292 -25.06 -23.81 31.02
C ASP A 292 -24.46 -25.21 31.29
N PRO A 293 -25.15 -26.34 30.98
CA PRO A 293 -24.56 -27.67 31.15
C PRO A 293 -23.34 -27.91 30.27
N MET A 294 -23.30 -27.27 29.09
CA MET A 294 -22.18 -27.40 28.15
C MET A 294 -20.94 -26.63 28.61
N ILE A 295 -21.13 -25.58 29.44
CA ILE A 295 -20.09 -24.74 29.96
C ILE A 295 -19.62 -25.19 31.35
N THR A 296 -20.50 -25.80 32.16
CA THR A 296 -20.20 -26.20 33.53
C THR A 296 -19.68 -27.63 33.65
N ASP A 297 -20.11 -28.55 32.79
CA ASP A 297 -19.71 -29.95 32.84
C ASP A 297 -18.45 -30.24 32.04
N PRO A 298 -17.52 -31.09 32.53
CA PRO A 298 -16.30 -31.44 31.80
C PRO A 298 -16.61 -32.20 30.49
N LEU A 299 -17.69 -32.95 30.40
CA LEU A 299 -18.15 -33.58 29.15
C LEU A 299 -18.63 -32.54 28.13
N GLY A 300 -19.26 -31.44 28.61
CA GLY A 300 -19.72 -30.35 27.77
C GLY A 300 -18.54 -29.64 27.06
N HIS A 301 -17.43 -29.42 27.76
CA HIS A 301 -16.22 -28.84 27.16
C HIS A 301 -15.63 -29.71 26.05
N ILE A 302 -15.64 -31.04 26.22
CA ILE A 302 -15.16 -31.97 25.18
C ILE A 302 -16.06 -31.87 23.94
N MET A 303 -17.38 -31.88 24.15
CA MET A 303 -18.37 -31.77 23.06
C MET A 303 -18.24 -30.46 22.31
N LEU A 304 -18.04 -29.31 23.01
CA LEU A 304 -17.78 -28.00 22.43
C LEU A 304 -16.50 -28.00 21.63
N GLY A 305 -15.43 -28.58 22.16
CA GLY A 305 -14.14 -28.71 21.47
C GLY A 305 -14.26 -29.51 20.17
N VAL A 306 -14.93 -30.64 20.19
CA VAL A 306 -15.19 -31.48 19.02
C VAL A 306 -16.04 -30.74 17.98
N ALA A 307 -17.09 -30.03 18.41
CA ALA A 307 -17.93 -29.24 17.52
C ALA A 307 -17.14 -28.12 16.80
N ILE A 308 -16.34 -27.32 17.53
CA ILE A 308 -15.52 -26.28 16.96
C ILE A 308 -14.50 -26.87 15.99
N PHE A 309 -13.84 -27.96 16.36
CA PHE A 309 -12.87 -28.65 15.52
C PHE A 309 -13.50 -29.18 14.23
N SER A 310 -14.69 -29.78 14.32
CA SER A 310 -15.45 -30.28 13.16
C SER A 310 -15.84 -29.14 12.20
N ILE A 311 -16.33 -28.01 12.73
CA ILE A 311 -16.65 -26.82 11.92
C ILE A 311 -15.40 -26.28 11.24
N ALA A 312 -14.28 -26.23 11.96
CA ALA A 312 -13.01 -25.74 11.40
C ALA A 312 -12.51 -26.64 10.24
N ILE A 313 -12.55 -27.96 10.41
CA ILE A 313 -12.21 -28.91 9.34
C ILE A 313 -13.13 -28.74 8.14
N GLY A 314 -14.44 -28.67 8.37
CA GLY A 314 -15.45 -28.48 7.31
C GLY A 314 -15.19 -27.17 6.54
N ALA A 315 -14.92 -26.07 7.25
CA ALA A 315 -14.61 -24.78 6.65
C ALA A 315 -13.34 -24.82 5.78
N VAL A 316 -12.27 -25.46 6.26
CA VAL A 316 -11.02 -25.63 5.51
C VAL A 316 -11.23 -26.52 4.28
N ALA A 317 -11.97 -27.61 4.42
CA ALA A 317 -12.29 -28.51 3.30
C ALA A 317 -13.08 -27.77 2.20
N ILE A 318 -14.12 -27.03 2.56
CA ILE A 318 -14.90 -26.23 1.62
C ILE A 318 -14.03 -25.19 0.93
N GLN A 319 -13.19 -24.46 1.67
CA GLN A 319 -12.28 -23.47 1.09
C GLN A 319 -11.28 -24.08 0.11
N LYS A 320 -10.76 -25.28 0.41
CA LYS A 320 -9.82 -25.98 -0.45
C LYS A 320 -10.48 -26.50 -1.74
N ILE A 321 -11.70 -27.01 -1.66
CA ILE A 321 -12.47 -27.50 -2.82
C ILE A 321 -12.86 -26.35 -3.76
N VAL A 322 -13.23 -25.20 -3.18
CA VAL A 322 -13.67 -24.02 -3.97
C VAL A 322 -12.50 -23.20 -4.52
N LYS A 323 -11.28 -23.40 -4.00
CA LYS A 323 -10.08 -22.73 -4.50
C LYS A 323 -9.54 -23.46 -5.74
N ILE A 324 -9.92 -22.99 -6.92
CA ILE A 324 -9.33 -23.42 -8.19
C ILE A 324 -8.07 -22.60 -8.41
N GLU A 325 -6.92 -23.24 -8.50
CA GLU A 325 -5.63 -22.62 -8.88
C GLU A 325 -5.48 -22.70 -10.41
N VAL A 326 -5.26 -21.53 -11.05
CA VAL A 326 -4.96 -21.38 -12.48
C VAL A 326 -3.62 -20.68 -12.62
#